data_3f867fbade842bbb4b0824c5a7a54019
#
_entry.id   3f867fbade842bbb4b0824c5a7a54019
#
_cell.length_a   1.000
_cell.length_b   1.000
_cell.length_c   1.000
_cell.angle_alpha   90.00
_cell.angle_beta   90.00
_cell.angle_gamma   90.00
#
_symmetry.space_group_name_H-M   'P 1'
#
loop_
_entity.id
_entity.type
_entity.pdbx_description
1 polymer ?
#
loop_
_entity_poly.entity_id
_entity_poly.type
_entity_poly.pdbx_seq_one_letter_code
_entity_poly.pdbx_strand_id
1 'polypeptide(L)'
;VSVRLSQERLPQETIRAKRDGQPLDPDEIGAFIRGLTDGTVGEGQAAAFAMAVFFRGLSLPERVALTRAMAESGRVLAWDLPGPVLDKHSTGGIGDAVSLPLAPMVAACGGYVPMISGRGLGHTGGTLDKLGSIPGYDATPGLDAFRRVVGTVGCAIIGQTAELAPADRRLYAIRDVTGTVESRDLITASILSKKLAAGLDGLVMDVKQGSGAFMATLPEARALAGSIVTVAVGAGLHTAALITDMDAPLASAAGNAVEVAYAIDYLTGARREPRFHAVTVALGAEMLVVGGLAPDRDSAAERLERALASGRAAEGFGRMVAALGGPGDLLERPAAHLPAA
;
A
#
# COMPACT_ATOMS: atom_id res chain seq x y z
N VAL A 1 36.78 7.01 -25.79
CA VAL A 1 35.78 6.33 -24.91
C VAL A 1 36.41 6.30 -23.53
N SER A 2 36.03 7.26 -22.67
CA SER A 2 36.47 7.30 -21.27
C SER A 2 35.58 6.34 -20.48
N VAL A 3 36.12 5.20 -20.11
CA VAL A 3 35.48 4.31 -19.14
C VAL A 3 35.57 5.04 -17.79
N ARG A 4 34.48 5.68 -17.35
CA ARG A 4 34.35 6.07 -15.95
C ARG A 4 34.22 4.78 -15.15
N LEU A 5 35.31 4.35 -14.53
CA LEU A 5 35.23 3.45 -13.39
C LEU A 5 34.45 4.22 -12.31
N SER A 6 33.18 3.89 -12.09
CA SER A 6 32.46 4.38 -10.94
C SER A 6 33.13 3.80 -9.71
N GLN A 7 34.03 4.58 -9.06
CA GLN A 7 34.43 4.25 -7.71
C GLN A 7 33.20 4.33 -6.86
N GLU A 8 32.69 3.18 -6.39
CA GLU A 8 31.61 3.14 -5.42
C GLU A 8 32.04 3.97 -4.21
N ARG A 9 31.31 5.04 -3.92
CA ARG A 9 31.56 5.85 -2.72
C ARG A 9 31.35 4.98 -1.48
N LEU A 10 32.19 5.18 -0.49
CA LEU A 10 31.97 4.56 0.81
C LEU A 10 30.68 5.11 1.43
N PRO A 11 29.94 4.34 2.24
CA PRO A 11 28.68 4.78 2.84
C PRO A 11 28.76 6.14 3.55
N GLN A 12 29.88 6.41 4.26
CA GLN A 12 30.08 7.69 4.93
C GLN A 12 30.30 8.86 3.95
N GLU A 13 30.76 8.62 2.74
CA GLU A 13 30.90 9.65 1.70
C GLU A 13 29.57 10.01 1.08
N THR A 14 28.70 9.00 0.85
CA THR A 14 27.31 9.18 0.43
C THR A 14 26.53 10.00 1.47
N ILE A 15 26.67 9.66 2.76
CA ILE A 15 26.06 10.41 3.87
C ILE A 15 26.57 11.85 3.89
N ARG A 16 27.89 12.07 3.76
CA ARG A 16 28.49 13.40 3.75
C ARG A 16 27.99 14.24 2.58
N ALA A 17 27.94 13.67 1.38
CA ALA A 17 27.44 14.35 0.20
C ALA A 17 25.97 14.82 0.41
N LYS A 18 25.10 13.96 0.92
CA LYS A 18 23.69 14.33 1.20
C LYS A 18 23.60 15.37 2.32
N ARG A 19 24.34 15.20 3.41
CA ARG A 19 24.42 16.17 4.51
C ARG A 19 24.78 17.57 4.02
N ASP A 20 25.72 17.65 3.10
CA ASP A 20 26.26 18.91 2.55
C ASP A 20 25.40 19.45 1.38
N GLY A 21 24.24 18.82 1.10
CA GLY A 21 23.27 19.25 0.09
C GLY A 21 23.65 18.90 -1.35
N GLN A 22 24.63 18.02 -1.54
CA GLN A 22 25.00 17.56 -2.87
C GLN A 22 24.00 16.50 -3.38
N PRO A 23 23.70 16.47 -4.68
CA PRO A 23 22.91 15.41 -5.26
C PRO A 23 23.68 14.08 -5.22
N LEU A 24 22.93 12.99 -5.06
CA LEU A 24 23.45 11.64 -5.10
C LEU A 24 23.15 11.01 -6.47
N ASP A 25 24.13 10.26 -6.97
CA ASP A 25 23.94 9.47 -8.17
C ASP A 25 23.03 8.25 -7.87
N PRO A 26 22.18 7.81 -8.82
CA PRO A 26 21.36 6.60 -8.67
C PRO A 26 22.16 5.36 -8.27
N ASP A 27 23.36 5.16 -8.81
CA ASP A 27 24.20 4.00 -8.50
C ASP A 27 24.74 4.07 -7.05
N GLU A 28 25.06 5.27 -6.54
CA GLU A 28 25.46 5.49 -5.15
C GLU A 28 24.32 5.16 -4.17
N ILE A 29 23.10 5.59 -4.50
CA ILE A 29 21.89 5.24 -3.72
C ILE A 29 21.68 3.72 -3.76
N GLY A 30 21.79 3.11 -4.93
CA GLY A 30 21.68 1.66 -5.10
C GLY A 30 22.71 0.89 -4.27
N ALA A 31 23.98 1.31 -4.29
CA ALA A 31 25.05 0.71 -3.49
C ALA A 31 24.77 0.84 -1.98
N PHE A 32 24.33 2.02 -1.53
CA PHE A 32 23.98 2.25 -0.13
C PHE A 32 22.83 1.34 0.33
N ILE A 33 21.78 1.16 -0.47
CA ILE A 33 20.64 0.31 -0.15
C ILE A 33 21.01 -1.17 -0.21
N ARG A 34 21.86 -1.61 -1.14
CA ARG A 34 22.42 -2.98 -1.12
C ARG A 34 23.21 -3.22 0.17
N GLY A 35 24.08 -2.28 0.55
CA GLY A 35 24.83 -2.35 1.80
C GLY A 35 23.93 -2.36 3.05
N LEU A 36 22.81 -1.65 3.01
CA LEU A 36 21.80 -1.75 4.09
C LEU A 36 21.19 -3.15 4.14
N THR A 37 20.97 -3.81 3.01
CA THR A 37 20.34 -5.14 2.94
C THR A 37 21.30 -6.24 3.39
N ASP A 38 22.56 -6.21 2.95
CA ASP A 38 23.57 -7.22 3.27
C ASP A 38 24.30 -6.99 4.61
N GLY A 39 24.12 -5.82 5.23
CA GLY A 39 24.67 -5.48 6.54
C GLY A 39 26.00 -4.72 6.51
N THR A 40 26.56 -4.44 5.33
CA THR A 40 27.77 -3.61 5.19
C THR A 40 27.54 -2.14 5.52
N VAL A 41 26.28 -1.65 5.39
CA VAL A 41 25.82 -0.39 5.95
C VAL A 41 25.16 -0.65 7.32
N GLY A 42 25.78 -0.15 8.38
CA GLY A 42 25.30 -0.30 9.74
C GLY A 42 24.13 0.64 10.06
N GLU A 43 23.43 0.36 11.17
CA GLU A 43 22.25 1.14 11.61
C GLU A 43 22.60 2.63 11.86
N GLY A 44 23.75 2.93 12.44
CA GLY A 44 24.21 4.31 12.63
C GLY A 44 24.39 5.07 11.32
N GLN A 45 24.88 4.41 10.27
CA GLN A 45 25.02 5.00 8.93
C GLN A 45 23.64 5.21 8.28
N ALA A 46 22.74 4.22 8.40
CA ALA A 46 21.37 4.34 7.89
C ALA A 46 20.58 5.44 8.61
N ALA A 47 20.75 5.58 9.92
CA ALA A 47 20.16 6.68 10.71
C ALA A 47 20.69 8.05 10.27
N ALA A 48 22.01 8.16 10.07
CA ALA A 48 22.64 9.40 9.60
C ALA A 48 22.18 9.77 8.17
N PHE A 49 22.04 8.79 7.27
CA PHE A 49 21.48 8.99 5.94
C PHE A 49 20.02 9.47 6.02
N ALA A 50 19.18 8.79 6.80
CA ALA A 50 17.77 9.17 6.97
C ALA A 50 17.63 10.60 7.52
N MET A 51 18.46 11.00 8.48
CA MET A 51 18.49 12.35 9.05
C MET A 51 19.00 13.39 8.02
N ALA A 52 20.01 13.06 7.21
CA ALA A 52 20.48 13.92 6.13
C ALA A 52 19.37 14.14 5.09
N VAL A 53 18.65 13.09 4.70
CA VAL A 53 17.48 13.18 3.81
C VAL A 53 16.35 13.99 4.46
N PHE A 54 16.09 13.82 5.75
CA PHE A 54 15.07 14.58 6.47
C PHE A 54 15.28 16.09 6.35
N PHE A 55 16.51 16.57 6.52
CA PHE A 55 16.83 17.99 6.45
C PHE A 55 17.05 18.54 5.05
N ARG A 56 17.58 17.73 4.12
CA ARG A 56 17.96 18.19 2.78
C ARG A 56 16.96 17.82 1.69
N GLY A 57 16.07 16.87 1.96
CA GLY A 57 15.18 16.29 0.96
C GLY A 57 15.95 15.48 -0.10
N LEU A 58 15.20 14.93 -1.02
CA LEU A 58 15.68 14.24 -2.21
C LEU A 58 15.08 14.91 -3.46
N SER A 59 15.88 15.08 -4.49
CA SER A 59 15.40 15.43 -5.83
C SER A 59 14.53 14.29 -6.40
N LEU A 60 13.77 14.55 -7.46
CA LEU A 60 12.96 13.52 -8.09
C LEU A 60 13.79 12.31 -8.56
N PRO A 61 14.94 12.48 -9.27
CA PRO A 61 15.79 11.34 -9.64
C PRO A 61 16.27 10.52 -8.44
N GLU A 62 16.68 11.18 -7.35
CA GLU A 62 17.10 10.50 -6.12
C GLU A 62 15.96 9.72 -5.46
N ARG A 63 14.74 10.28 -5.42
CA ARG A 63 13.56 9.56 -4.89
C ARG A 63 13.20 8.34 -5.70
N VAL A 64 13.24 8.45 -7.03
CA VAL A 64 13.01 7.32 -7.93
C VAL A 64 14.07 6.25 -7.73
N ALA A 65 15.35 6.63 -7.67
CA ALA A 65 16.46 5.71 -7.45
C ALA A 65 16.34 4.99 -6.11
N LEU A 66 16.06 5.72 -5.02
CA LEU A 66 15.86 5.15 -3.69
C LEU A 66 14.69 4.15 -3.69
N THR A 67 13.58 4.54 -4.29
CA THR A 67 12.37 3.71 -4.35
C THR A 67 12.63 2.40 -5.10
N ARG A 68 13.30 2.46 -6.26
CA ARG A 68 13.67 1.28 -7.04
C ARG A 68 14.66 0.40 -6.30
N ALA A 69 15.74 0.98 -5.76
CA ALA A 69 16.74 0.23 -5.02
C ALA A 69 16.13 -0.51 -3.81
N MET A 70 15.18 0.12 -3.10
CA MET A 70 14.46 -0.51 -2.00
C MET A 70 13.53 -1.63 -2.50
N ALA A 71 12.82 -1.45 -3.60
CA ALA A 71 11.97 -2.47 -4.20
C ALA A 71 12.77 -3.69 -4.65
N GLU A 72 13.90 -3.46 -5.29
CA GLU A 72 14.82 -4.48 -5.85
C GLU A 72 15.74 -5.11 -4.79
N SER A 73 15.68 -4.64 -3.55
CA SER A 73 16.47 -5.22 -2.44
C SER A 73 16.06 -6.65 -2.06
N GLY A 74 14.90 -7.10 -2.53
CA GLY A 74 14.36 -8.44 -2.35
C GLY A 74 13.74 -8.98 -3.63
N ARG A 75 12.74 -9.83 -3.49
CA ARG A 75 11.99 -10.35 -4.64
C ARG A 75 11.06 -9.27 -5.19
N VAL A 76 11.01 -9.16 -6.51
CA VAL A 76 9.98 -8.43 -7.24
C VAL A 76 9.06 -9.48 -7.86
N LEU A 77 7.76 -9.39 -7.58
CA LEU A 77 6.79 -10.34 -8.10
C LEU A 77 6.53 -10.08 -9.58
N ALA A 78 6.37 -11.16 -10.32
CA ALA A 78 5.86 -11.16 -11.69
C ALA A 78 4.62 -12.02 -11.75
N TRP A 79 3.61 -11.57 -12.46
CA TRP A 79 2.33 -12.23 -12.56
C TRP A 79 2.06 -12.69 -14.00
N ASP A 80 1.58 -13.91 -14.12
CA ASP A 80 1.03 -14.45 -15.37
C ASP A 80 -0.49 -14.63 -15.16
N LEU A 81 -1.22 -13.53 -15.35
CA LEU A 81 -2.65 -13.46 -15.06
C LEU A 81 -3.38 -12.84 -16.26
N PRO A 82 -4.63 -13.25 -16.52
CA PRO A 82 -5.37 -12.79 -17.70
C PRO A 82 -5.92 -11.37 -17.61
N GLY A 83 -5.66 -10.65 -16.52
CA GLY A 83 -6.11 -9.29 -16.29
C GLY A 83 -5.06 -8.45 -15.57
N PRO A 84 -5.27 -7.13 -15.49
CA PRO A 84 -4.32 -6.22 -14.88
C PRO A 84 -4.20 -6.44 -13.38
N VAL A 85 -2.97 -6.27 -12.88
CA VAL A 85 -2.60 -6.39 -11.47
C VAL A 85 -2.64 -5.00 -10.85
N LEU A 86 -3.60 -4.78 -9.96
CA LEU A 86 -3.94 -3.46 -9.44
C LEU A 86 -3.90 -3.46 -7.92
N ASP A 87 -3.54 -2.33 -7.34
CA ASP A 87 -3.64 -2.16 -5.89
C ASP A 87 -4.09 -0.75 -5.52
N LYS A 88 -4.58 -0.62 -4.30
CA LYS A 88 -4.88 0.65 -3.66
C LYS A 88 -4.11 0.73 -2.34
N HIS A 89 -3.53 1.89 -2.08
CA HIS A 89 -2.89 2.15 -0.80
C HIS A 89 -3.47 3.40 -0.13
N SER A 90 -3.87 3.27 1.13
CA SER A 90 -4.31 4.40 1.95
C SER A 90 -3.15 4.93 2.80
N THR A 91 -3.09 6.24 2.99
CA THR A 91 -2.17 6.83 3.97
C THR A 91 -2.62 6.61 5.42
N GLY A 92 -3.80 6.01 5.60
CA GLY A 92 -4.35 5.66 6.90
C GLY A 92 -5.23 6.75 7.52
N GLY A 93 -6.19 6.29 8.32
CA GLY A 93 -7.12 7.14 9.06
C GLY A 93 -7.95 6.31 10.04
N ILE A 94 -8.69 6.97 10.92
CA ILE A 94 -9.56 6.32 11.89
C ILE A 94 -10.85 5.87 11.19
N GLY A 95 -11.16 4.56 11.22
CA GLY A 95 -12.38 4.02 10.59
C GLY A 95 -12.31 3.95 9.07
N ASP A 96 -11.12 3.69 8.50
CA ASP A 96 -10.93 3.42 7.07
C ASP A 96 -10.96 1.92 6.78
N ALA A 97 -12.15 1.38 6.50
CA ALA A 97 -12.37 -0.01 6.15
C ALA A 97 -12.37 -0.27 4.63
N VAL A 98 -12.13 0.74 3.79
CA VAL A 98 -12.33 0.69 2.32
C VAL A 98 -11.60 -0.48 1.67
N SER A 99 -10.39 -0.82 2.11
CA SER A 99 -9.59 -1.90 1.50
C SER A 99 -10.31 -3.26 1.52
N LEU A 100 -11.13 -3.53 2.55
CA LEU A 100 -11.81 -4.81 2.73
C LEU A 100 -12.83 -5.11 1.61
N PRO A 101 -13.79 -4.22 1.30
CA PRO A 101 -14.70 -4.45 0.20
C PRO A 101 -14.10 -4.11 -1.17
N LEU A 102 -13.16 -3.17 -1.25
CA LEU A 102 -12.62 -2.69 -2.52
C LEU A 102 -11.87 -3.78 -3.29
N ALA A 103 -11.02 -4.55 -2.61
CA ALA A 103 -10.22 -5.59 -3.25
C ALA A 103 -11.10 -6.63 -3.98
N PRO A 104 -12.11 -7.25 -3.36
CA PRO A 104 -12.99 -8.18 -4.05
C PRO A 104 -13.93 -7.51 -5.07
N MET A 105 -14.30 -6.23 -4.90
CA MET A 105 -15.07 -5.49 -5.91
C MET A 105 -14.29 -5.34 -7.22
N VAL A 106 -13.02 -4.95 -7.13
CA VAL A 106 -12.14 -4.81 -8.29
C VAL A 106 -11.87 -6.18 -8.94
N ALA A 107 -11.66 -7.21 -8.12
CA ALA A 107 -11.51 -8.58 -8.59
C ALA A 107 -12.76 -9.07 -9.34
N ALA A 108 -13.96 -8.80 -8.84
CA ALA A 108 -15.24 -9.12 -9.51
C ALA A 108 -15.42 -8.38 -10.84
N CYS A 109 -14.65 -7.32 -11.08
CA CYS A 109 -14.61 -6.57 -12.34
C CYS A 109 -13.47 -7.01 -13.29
N GLY A 110 -12.71 -8.06 -12.95
CA GLY A 110 -11.67 -8.63 -13.80
C GLY A 110 -10.24 -8.13 -13.53
N GLY A 111 -10.03 -7.34 -12.50
CA GLY A 111 -8.69 -7.00 -11.99
C GLY A 111 -8.15 -8.08 -11.05
N TYR A 112 -6.84 -8.07 -10.82
CA TYR A 112 -6.19 -8.88 -9.80
C TYR A 112 -5.58 -7.97 -8.74
N VAL A 113 -5.91 -8.23 -7.46
CA VAL A 113 -5.55 -7.31 -6.37
C VAL A 113 -4.67 -8.00 -5.33
N PRO A 114 -3.32 -8.03 -5.54
CA PRO A 114 -2.36 -8.53 -4.56
C PRO A 114 -2.06 -7.44 -3.52
N MET A 115 -3.02 -7.14 -2.64
CA MET A 115 -2.90 -6.05 -1.71
C MET A 115 -1.94 -6.36 -0.57
N ILE A 116 -0.78 -5.69 -0.55
CA ILE A 116 0.14 -5.70 0.58
C ILE A 116 -0.16 -4.49 1.46
N SER A 117 -0.65 -4.75 2.65
CA SER A 117 -1.10 -3.73 3.59
C SER A 117 -0.27 -3.73 4.88
N GLY A 118 -0.61 -2.85 5.81
CA GLY A 118 0.09 -2.66 7.07
C GLY A 118 -0.82 -2.76 8.29
N ARG A 119 -0.16 -2.80 9.47
CA ARG A 119 -0.80 -2.54 10.76
C ARG A 119 -1.02 -1.05 10.95
N GLY A 120 -1.86 -0.69 11.90
CA GLY A 120 -2.08 0.70 12.30
C GLY A 120 -0.81 1.35 12.84
N LEU A 121 -0.69 2.64 12.57
CA LEU A 121 0.37 3.49 13.09
C LEU A 121 -0.24 4.60 13.94
N GLY A 122 0.37 4.88 15.09
CA GLY A 122 -0.11 5.92 16.00
C GLY A 122 -1.58 5.70 16.41
N HIS A 123 -2.44 6.64 16.03
CA HIS A 123 -3.87 6.64 16.37
C HIS A 123 -4.75 5.92 15.33
N THR A 124 -4.20 5.40 14.24
CA THR A 124 -4.96 4.77 13.15
C THR A 124 -5.08 3.26 13.33
N GLY A 125 -6.17 2.66 12.80
CA GLY A 125 -6.33 1.21 12.69
C GLY A 125 -5.84 0.71 11.34
N GLY A 126 -4.98 -0.31 11.33
CA GLY A 126 -4.46 -0.92 10.09
C GLY A 126 -5.39 -1.97 9.51
N THR A 127 -5.34 -2.17 8.20
CA THR A 127 -6.11 -3.21 7.51
C THR A 127 -5.78 -4.61 8.05
N LEU A 128 -4.52 -4.87 8.39
CA LEU A 128 -4.11 -6.16 8.95
C LEU A 128 -4.64 -6.39 10.37
N ASP A 129 -4.79 -5.32 11.16
CA ASP A 129 -5.37 -5.43 12.51
C ASP A 129 -6.85 -5.81 12.43
N LYS A 130 -7.56 -5.28 11.43
CA LYS A 130 -8.95 -5.63 11.15
C LYS A 130 -9.06 -7.10 10.72
N LEU A 131 -8.29 -7.52 9.72
CA LEU A 131 -8.27 -8.91 9.25
C LEU A 131 -7.81 -9.89 10.35
N GLY A 132 -6.91 -9.47 11.23
CA GLY A 132 -6.48 -10.25 12.40
C GLY A 132 -7.58 -10.49 13.43
N SER A 133 -8.73 -9.78 13.36
CA SER A 133 -9.91 -10.08 14.17
C SER A 133 -10.73 -11.26 13.64
N ILE A 134 -10.47 -11.72 12.41
CA ILE A 134 -11.09 -12.90 11.83
C ILE A 134 -10.32 -14.13 12.32
N PRO A 135 -10.95 -15.07 13.06
CA PRO A 135 -10.26 -16.24 13.56
C PRO A 135 -9.61 -17.06 12.44
N GLY A 136 -8.34 -17.43 12.61
CA GLY A 136 -7.63 -18.25 11.66
C GLY A 136 -7.11 -17.54 10.41
N TYR A 137 -7.45 -16.27 10.18
CA TYR A 137 -6.96 -15.54 9.02
C TYR A 137 -5.44 -15.36 9.07
N ASP A 138 -4.73 -15.94 8.11
CA ASP A 138 -3.27 -15.78 7.97
C ASP A 138 -2.96 -14.53 7.14
N ALA A 139 -2.57 -13.45 7.83
CA ALA A 139 -2.15 -12.21 7.20
C ALA A 139 -0.68 -12.22 6.71
N THR A 140 0.06 -13.31 6.95
CA THR A 140 1.47 -13.44 6.54
C THR A 140 1.76 -14.77 5.86
N PRO A 141 0.96 -15.18 4.87
CA PRO A 141 1.19 -16.42 4.15
C PRO A 141 2.51 -16.34 3.36
N GLY A 142 3.11 -17.48 3.08
CA GLY A 142 4.24 -17.52 2.16
C GLY A 142 3.88 -17.03 0.77
N LEU A 143 4.86 -16.56 -0.01
CA LEU A 143 4.62 -15.95 -1.34
C LEU A 143 3.89 -16.91 -2.30
N ASP A 144 4.14 -18.22 -2.25
CA ASP A 144 3.46 -19.18 -3.12
C ASP A 144 1.97 -19.32 -2.77
N ALA A 145 1.62 -19.30 -1.48
CA ALA A 145 0.23 -19.28 -1.04
C ALA A 145 -0.46 -17.97 -1.46
N PHE A 146 0.20 -16.84 -1.27
CA PHE A 146 -0.29 -15.53 -1.71
C PHE A 146 -0.57 -15.51 -3.22
N ARG A 147 0.40 -15.93 -4.04
CA ARG A 147 0.24 -16.00 -5.52
C ARG A 147 -0.92 -16.89 -5.93
N ARG A 148 -1.05 -18.06 -5.29
CA ARG A 148 -2.14 -19.00 -5.57
C ARG A 148 -3.50 -18.38 -5.24
N VAL A 149 -3.64 -17.70 -4.09
CA VAL A 149 -4.90 -17.06 -3.69
C VAL A 149 -5.27 -15.94 -4.68
N VAL A 150 -4.32 -15.05 -5.03
CA VAL A 150 -4.56 -14.00 -6.04
C VAL A 150 -4.99 -14.62 -7.38
N GLY A 151 -4.31 -15.66 -7.85
CA GLY A 151 -4.63 -16.31 -9.12
C GLY A 151 -6.00 -17.01 -9.14
N THR A 152 -6.44 -17.58 -8.00
CA THR A 152 -7.69 -18.37 -7.95
C THR A 152 -8.91 -17.56 -7.49
N VAL A 153 -8.71 -16.55 -6.65
CA VAL A 153 -9.79 -15.72 -6.08
C VAL A 153 -9.89 -14.35 -6.77
N GLY A 154 -8.78 -13.86 -7.33
CA GLY A 154 -8.66 -12.53 -7.90
C GLY A 154 -8.14 -11.48 -6.92
N CYS A 155 -8.16 -11.73 -5.61
CA CYS A 155 -7.60 -10.81 -4.62
C CYS A 155 -7.06 -11.55 -3.39
N ALA A 156 -6.11 -10.91 -2.73
CA ALA A 156 -5.65 -11.27 -1.39
C ALA A 156 -5.15 -10.02 -0.67
N ILE A 157 -5.39 -9.93 0.64
CA ILE A 157 -4.90 -8.82 1.48
C ILE A 157 -3.98 -9.41 2.54
N ILE A 158 -2.68 -9.12 2.42
CA ILE A 158 -1.65 -9.67 3.31
C ILE A 158 -0.73 -8.58 3.87
N GLY A 159 0.05 -8.94 4.86
CA GLY A 159 1.17 -8.14 5.36
C GLY A 159 2.42 -8.23 4.47
N GLN A 160 3.35 -7.33 4.72
CA GLN A 160 4.66 -7.39 4.07
C GLN A 160 5.40 -8.67 4.49
N THR A 161 5.83 -9.46 3.52
CA THR A 161 6.68 -10.61 3.76
C THR A 161 8.15 -10.20 3.91
N ALA A 162 8.98 -11.07 4.49
CA ALA A 162 10.41 -10.80 4.65
C ALA A 162 11.17 -10.67 3.32
N GLU A 163 10.61 -11.24 2.25
CA GLU A 163 11.23 -11.30 0.94
C GLU A 163 10.94 -10.05 0.07
N LEU A 164 9.91 -9.26 0.41
CA LEU A 164 9.51 -8.08 -0.37
C LEU A 164 10.08 -6.82 0.26
N ALA A 165 10.89 -6.09 -0.51
CA ALA A 165 11.53 -4.83 -0.11
C ALA A 165 12.18 -4.88 1.30
N PRO A 166 13.08 -5.82 1.62
CA PRO A 166 13.68 -5.96 2.95
C PRO A 166 14.45 -4.73 3.41
N ALA A 167 15.05 -3.96 2.48
CA ALA A 167 15.69 -2.70 2.80
C ALA A 167 14.70 -1.67 3.39
N ASP A 168 13.46 -1.62 2.88
CA ASP A 168 12.41 -0.76 3.45
C ASP A 168 12.11 -1.14 4.89
N ARG A 169 11.90 -2.42 5.14
CA ARG A 169 11.63 -2.92 6.50
C ARG A 169 12.72 -2.52 7.48
N ARG A 170 13.99 -2.67 7.09
CA ARG A 170 15.14 -2.32 7.94
C ARG A 170 15.24 -0.81 8.14
N LEU A 171 15.15 -0.04 7.06
CA LEU A 171 15.23 1.42 7.12
C LEU A 171 14.07 2.01 7.94
N TYR A 172 12.85 1.46 7.80
CA TYR A 172 11.68 1.90 8.54
C TYR A 172 11.88 1.72 10.05
N ALA A 173 12.37 0.55 10.48
CA ALA A 173 12.65 0.28 11.90
C ALA A 173 13.67 1.27 12.48
N ILE A 174 14.69 1.66 11.70
CA ILE A 174 15.66 2.67 12.10
C ILE A 174 15.01 4.06 12.18
N ARG A 175 14.17 4.42 11.21
CA ARG A 175 13.47 5.70 11.17
C ARG A 175 12.53 5.90 12.35
N ASP A 176 11.89 4.82 12.78
CA ASP A 176 10.94 4.84 13.91
C ASP A 176 11.62 5.29 15.21
N VAL A 177 12.84 4.79 15.47
CA VAL A 177 13.61 5.13 16.68
C VAL A 177 14.49 6.37 16.54
N THR A 178 14.62 6.94 15.34
CA THR A 178 15.49 8.11 15.08
C THR A 178 14.71 9.39 14.78
N GLY A 179 13.37 9.37 14.88
CA GLY A 179 12.55 10.57 14.65
C GLY A 179 12.60 11.09 13.21
N THR A 180 12.64 10.19 12.22
CA THR A 180 12.69 10.55 10.81
C THR A 180 11.51 10.00 9.99
N VAL A 181 10.46 9.51 10.66
CA VAL A 181 9.29 8.92 10.02
C VAL A 181 8.53 9.93 9.17
N GLU A 182 8.48 11.21 9.59
CA GLU A 182 7.71 12.28 8.93
C GLU A 182 8.33 12.78 7.62
N SER A 183 9.54 12.33 7.26
CA SER A 183 10.16 12.70 5.99
C SER A 183 9.30 12.26 4.81
N ARG A 184 8.73 13.22 4.07
CA ARG A 184 7.88 12.98 2.90
C ARG A 184 8.56 12.11 1.84
N ASP A 185 9.84 12.35 1.59
CA ASP A 185 10.61 11.61 0.58
C ASP A 185 10.82 10.16 1.00
N LEU A 186 11.10 9.91 2.29
CA LEU A 186 11.23 8.56 2.82
C LEU A 186 9.88 7.85 2.97
N ILE A 187 8.79 8.57 3.28
CA ILE A 187 7.42 8.02 3.24
C ILE A 187 7.08 7.55 1.83
N THR A 188 7.33 8.41 0.84
CA THR A 188 7.09 8.11 -0.58
C THR A 188 7.84 6.85 -1.01
N ALA A 189 9.15 6.79 -0.73
CA ALA A 189 9.97 5.64 -1.08
C ALA A 189 9.53 4.36 -0.37
N SER A 190 9.19 4.44 0.91
CA SER A 190 8.70 3.31 1.71
C SER A 190 7.40 2.73 1.18
N ILE A 191 6.42 3.57 0.83
CA ILE A 191 5.15 3.11 0.26
C ILE A 191 5.41 2.45 -1.09
N LEU A 192 6.08 3.16 -1.99
CA LEU A 192 6.22 2.75 -3.38
C LEU A 192 7.15 1.56 -3.57
N SER A 193 8.18 1.38 -2.76
CA SER A 193 9.06 0.21 -2.85
C SER A 193 8.29 -1.10 -2.69
N LYS A 194 7.34 -1.17 -1.78
CA LYS A 194 6.46 -2.34 -1.59
C LYS A 194 5.52 -2.55 -2.79
N LYS A 195 5.02 -1.46 -3.37
CA LYS A 195 4.10 -1.52 -4.52
C LYS A 195 4.82 -1.92 -5.80
N LEU A 196 6.04 -1.45 -6.01
CA LEU A 196 6.89 -1.93 -7.10
C LEU A 196 7.30 -3.39 -6.90
N ALA A 197 7.69 -3.79 -5.69
CA ALA A 197 8.02 -5.18 -5.38
C ALA A 197 6.81 -6.14 -5.55
N ALA A 198 5.58 -5.64 -5.40
CA ALA A 198 4.37 -6.40 -5.66
C ALA A 198 4.09 -6.66 -7.15
N GLY A 199 4.81 -6.02 -8.07
CA GLY A 199 4.68 -6.25 -9.52
C GLY A 199 3.35 -5.75 -10.09
N LEU A 200 2.93 -4.55 -9.73
CA LEU A 200 1.66 -3.96 -10.14
C LEU A 200 1.73 -3.33 -11.54
N ASP A 201 0.63 -3.42 -12.29
CA ASP A 201 0.40 -2.65 -13.51
C ASP A 201 -0.16 -1.25 -13.19
N GLY A 202 -0.92 -1.13 -12.10
CA GLY A 202 -1.53 0.13 -11.71
C GLY A 202 -1.74 0.27 -10.19
N LEU A 203 -1.64 1.51 -9.72
CA LEU A 203 -1.79 1.87 -8.31
C LEU A 203 -2.72 3.08 -8.16
N VAL A 204 -3.64 2.99 -7.20
CA VAL A 204 -4.42 4.14 -6.76
C VAL A 204 -4.07 4.48 -5.31
N MET A 205 -3.63 5.71 -5.08
CA MET A 205 -3.37 6.22 -3.75
C MET A 205 -4.61 6.90 -3.18
N ASP A 206 -4.95 6.52 -1.97
CA ASP A 206 -5.99 7.15 -1.15
C ASP A 206 -5.30 8.01 -0.09
N VAL A 207 -5.11 9.27 -0.38
CA VAL A 207 -4.44 10.21 0.52
C VAL A 207 -5.47 10.83 1.44
N LYS A 208 -5.48 10.37 2.68
CA LYS A 208 -6.39 10.85 3.72
C LYS A 208 -5.98 12.22 4.21
N GLN A 209 -6.97 13.15 4.32
CA GLN A 209 -6.80 14.50 4.84
C GLN A 209 -7.84 14.76 5.92
N GLY A 210 -7.42 15.36 7.03
CA GLY A 210 -8.31 15.72 8.13
C GLY A 210 -7.77 15.33 9.49
N SER A 211 -8.57 15.58 10.53
CA SER A 211 -8.19 15.36 11.94
C SER A 211 -7.97 13.89 12.30
N GLY A 212 -8.59 12.96 11.56
CA GLY A 212 -8.41 11.51 11.71
C GLY A 212 -7.29 10.93 10.83
N ALA A 213 -6.53 11.76 10.12
CA ALA A 213 -5.46 11.35 9.22
C ALA A 213 -4.09 11.90 9.67
N PHE A 214 -3.02 11.44 9.01
CA PHE A 214 -1.67 12.01 9.22
C PHE A 214 -1.50 13.37 8.54
N MET A 215 -2.15 13.59 7.39
CA MET A 215 -2.14 14.88 6.70
C MET A 215 -3.31 15.70 7.20
N ALA A 216 -3.04 16.64 8.12
CA ALA A 216 -4.08 17.46 8.71
C ALA A 216 -4.67 18.47 7.70
N THR A 217 -3.85 18.95 6.76
CA THR A 217 -4.25 20.01 5.82
C THR A 217 -4.26 19.53 4.36
N LEU A 218 -5.13 20.16 3.55
CA LEU A 218 -5.21 19.88 2.11
C LEU A 218 -3.89 20.18 1.36
N PRO A 219 -3.12 21.24 1.66
CA PRO A 219 -1.82 21.48 1.04
C PRO A 219 -0.82 20.35 1.32
N GLU A 220 -0.76 19.82 2.53
CA GLU A 220 0.11 18.67 2.89
C GLU A 220 -0.31 17.42 2.14
N ALA A 221 -1.62 17.10 2.11
CA ALA A 221 -2.16 15.97 1.37
C ALA A 221 -1.84 16.06 -0.13
N ARG A 222 -2.00 17.26 -0.74
CA ARG A 222 -1.64 17.50 -2.14
C ARG A 222 -0.14 17.32 -2.40
N ALA A 223 0.69 17.82 -1.49
CA ALA A 223 2.14 17.68 -1.62
C ALA A 223 2.58 16.21 -1.53
N LEU A 224 1.98 15.43 -0.65
CA LEU A 224 2.26 13.98 -0.54
C LEU A 224 1.73 13.22 -1.78
N ALA A 225 0.48 13.47 -2.19
CA ALA A 225 -0.11 12.86 -3.39
C ALA A 225 0.74 13.13 -4.63
N GLY A 226 1.13 14.40 -4.85
CA GLY A 226 2.00 14.79 -5.96
C GLY A 226 3.37 14.11 -5.91
N SER A 227 3.98 14.02 -4.73
CA SER A 227 5.25 13.29 -4.54
C SER A 227 5.12 11.83 -4.93
N ILE A 228 4.10 11.13 -4.40
CA ILE A 228 3.88 9.70 -4.66
C ILE A 228 3.63 9.44 -6.15
N VAL A 229 2.69 10.16 -6.77
CA VAL A 229 2.36 10.00 -8.20
C VAL A 229 3.58 10.25 -9.07
N THR A 230 4.31 11.35 -8.84
CA THR A 230 5.47 11.70 -9.67
C THR A 230 6.58 10.67 -9.56
N VAL A 231 6.86 10.17 -8.36
CA VAL A 231 7.89 9.13 -8.14
C VAL A 231 7.45 7.79 -8.71
N ALA A 232 6.20 7.39 -8.53
CA ALA A 232 5.66 6.13 -9.06
C ALA A 232 5.70 6.10 -10.59
N VAL A 233 5.24 7.18 -11.25
CA VAL A 233 5.32 7.31 -12.72
C VAL A 233 6.77 7.34 -13.19
N GLY A 234 7.66 8.05 -12.49
CA GLY A 234 9.10 8.03 -12.77
C GLY A 234 9.74 6.65 -12.59
N ALA A 235 9.16 5.81 -11.73
CA ALA A 235 9.56 4.41 -11.56
C ALA A 235 8.86 3.45 -12.55
N GLY A 236 7.97 3.93 -13.43
CA GLY A 236 7.28 3.13 -14.45
C GLY A 236 5.95 2.52 -14.00
N LEU A 237 5.42 2.91 -12.85
CA LEU A 237 4.14 2.43 -12.33
C LEU A 237 3.02 3.45 -12.63
N HIS A 238 2.00 3.04 -13.39
CA HIS A 238 0.82 3.87 -13.62
C HIS A 238 0.11 4.16 -12.30
N THR A 239 0.01 5.44 -11.94
CA THR A 239 -0.48 5.79 -10.61
C THR A 239 -1.38 7.01 -10.66
N ALA A 240 -2.53 6.90 -10.00
CA ALA A 240 -3.42 8.01 -9.69
C ALA A 240 -3.51 8.21 -8.17
N ALA A 241 -3.97 9.38 -7.72
CA ALA A 241 -4.22 9.65 -6.32
C ALA A 241 -5.53 10.40 -6.14
N LEU A 242 -6.33 9.97 -5.18
CA LEU A 242 -7.48 10.69 -4.67
C LEU A 242 -7.16 11.22 -3.28
N ILE A 243 -7.58 12.45 -3.00
CA ILE A 243 -7.54 13.01 -1.65
C ILE A 243 -8.94 12.85 -1.08
N THR A 244 -9.05 12.14 0.05
CA THR A 244 -10.34 11.85 0.68
C THR A 244 -10.38 12.42 2.09
N ASP A 245 -11.54 12.95 2.46
CA ASP A 245 -11.73 13.55 3.78
C ASP A 245 -11.79 12.48 4.89
N MET A 246 -11.09 12.76 5.98
CA MET A 246 -10.99 11.94 7.17
C MET A 246 -11.18 12.74 8.47
N ASP A 247 -11.99 13.82 8.43
CA ASP A 247 -12.38 14.54 9.65
C ASP A 247 -13.35 13.75 10.52
N ALA A 248 -13.93 12.69 9.98
CA ALA A 248 -14.71 11.68 10.70
C ALA A 248 -14.44 10.29 10.10
N PRO A 249 -14.73 9.18 10.81
CA PRO A 249 -14.76 7.84 10.25
C PRO A 249 -15.64 7.77 9.00
N LEU A 250 -15.27 6.96 8.02
CA LEU A 250 -16.01 6.86 6.75
C LEU A 250 -17.38 6.24 6.92
N ALA A 251 -17.56 5.39 7.94
CA ALA A 251 -18.81 4.76 8.31
C ALA A 251 -19.00 4.82 9.83
N SER A 252 -20.16 4.37 10.31
CA SER A 252 -20.49 4.29 11.74
C SER A 252 -19.81 3.12 12.47
N ALA A 253 -18.63 2.73 11.99
CA ALA A 253 -17.81 1.69 12.59
C ALA A 253 -16.34 2.15 12.62
N ALA A 254 -15.72 2.08 13.79
CA ALA A 254 -14.29 2.31 13.99
C ALA A 254 -13.77 1.33 15.04
N GLY A 255 -12.92 0.40 14.61
CA GLY A 255 -12.37 -0.69 15.40
C GLY A 255 -12.21 -1.96 14.56
N ASN A 256 -11.36 -2.90 15.00
CA ASN A 256 -10.95 -4.00 14.13
C ASN A 256 -12.12 -4.88 13.68
N ALA A 257 -12.76 -5.59 14.60
CA ALA A 257 -13.85 -6.51 14.29
C ALA A 257 -15.12 -5.80 13.78
N VAL A 258 -15.45 -4.63 14.33
CA VAL A 258 -16.66 -3.89 13.91
C VAL A 258 -16.53 -3.34 12.50
N GLU A 259 -15.31 -3.02 12.05
CA GLU A 259 -15.07 -2.61 10.66
C GLU A 259 -15.12 -3.80 9.70
N VAL A 260 -14.71 -5.01 10.12
CA VAL A 260 -14.91 -6.24 9.34
C VAL A 260 -16.42 -6.55 9.22
N ALA A 261 -17.16 -6.48 10.33
CA ALA A 261 -18.62 -6.67 10.31
C ALA A 261 -19.30 -5.67 9.38
N TYR A 262 -18.90 -4.39 9.45
CA TYR A 262 -19.42 -3.37 8.55
C TYR A 262 -19.07 -3.65 7.07
N ALA A 263 -17.85 -4.12 6.78
CA ALA A 263 -17.46 -4.48 5.41
C ALA A 263 -18.31 -5.65 4.87
N ILE A 264 -18.68 -6.62 5.71
CA ILE A 264 -19.59 -7.70 5.35
C ILE A 264 -21.00 -7.14 5.08
N ASP A 265 -21.54 -6.30 5.97
CA ASP A 265 -22.83 -5.62 5.78
C ASP A 265 -22.85 -4.82 4.46
N TYR A 266 -21.77 -4.12 4.15
CA TYR A 266 -21.62 -3.35 2.93
C TYR A 266 -21.63 -4.23 1.68
N LEU A 267 -20.86 -5.31 1.68
CA LEU A 267 -20.77 -6.25 0.56
C LEU A 267 -22.05 -7.01 0.30
N THR A 268 -22.75 -7.41 1.37
CA THR A 268 -24.02 -8.14 1.29
C THR A 268 -25.22 -7.23 1.03
N GLY A 269 -25.05 -5.91 1.15
CA GLY A 269 -26.11 -4.92 0.95
C GLY A 269 -26.98 -4.68 2.19
N ALA A 270 -26.64 -5.26 3.34
CA ALA A 270 -27.36 -5.06 4.59
C ALA A 270 -27.24 -3.59 5.08
N ARG A 271 -26.10 -2.95 4.85
CA ARG A 271 -25.85 -1.56 5.23
C ARG A 271 -24.82 -0.90 4.29
N ARG A 272 -25.22 0.18 3.60
CA ARG A 272 -24.34 0.97 2.72
C ARG A 272 -24.48 2.44 3.07
N GLU A 273 -23.60 2.94 3.91
CA GLU A 273 -23.58 4.36 4.26
C GLU A 273 -23.05 5.21 3.10
N PRO A 274 -23.71 6.34 2.76
CA PRO A 274 -23.43 7.07 1.51
C PRO A 274 -22.00 7.53 1.38
N ARG A 275 -21.37 8.02 2.47
CA ARG A 275 -19.99 8.52 2.45
C ARG A 275 -18.99 7.40 2.20
N PHE A 276 -19.11 6.30 2.92
CA PHE A 276 -18.25 5.13 2.73
C PHE A 276 -18.38 4.57 1.32
N HIS A 277 -19.63 4.47 0.84
CA HIS A 277 -19.93 3.98 -0.50
C HIS A 277 -19.32 4.87 -1.58
N ALA A 278 -19.52 6.19 -1.50
CA ALA A 278 -18.97 7.14 -2.47
C ALA A 278 -17.44 7.06 -2.57
N VAL A 279 -16.74 6.99 -1.43
CA VAL A 279 -15.27 6.88 -1.40
C VAL A 279 -14.83 5.52 -1.97
N THR A 280 -15.49 4.43 -1.61
CA THR A 280 -15.15 3.08 -2.08
C THR A 280 -15.32 2.96 -3.58
N VAL A 281 -16.46 3.44 -4.11
CA VAL A 281 -16.74 3.41 -5.56
C VAL A 281 -15.79 4.34 -6.33
N ALA A 282 -15.51 5.54 -5.81
CA ALA A 282 -14.57 6.46 -6.48
C ALA A 282 -13.16 5.87 -6.60
N LEU A 283 -12.65 5.26 -5.53
CA LEU A 283 -11.33 4.60 -5.54
C LEU A 283 -11.32 3.37 -6.46
N GLY A 284 -12.36 2.55 -6.42
CA GLY A 284 -12.50 1.39 -7.32
C GLY A 284 -12.64 1.80 -8.78
N ALA A 285 -13.40 2.85 -9.07
CA ALA A 285 -13.55 3.37 -10.42
C ALA A 285 -12.20 3.84 -10.99
N GLU A 286 -11.42 4.57 -10.19
CA GLU A 286 -10.07 4.97 -10.57
C GLU A 286 -9.16 3.75 -10.81
N MET A 287 -9.25 2.69 -9.97
CA MET A 287 -8.49 1.45 -10.19
C MET A 287 -8.85 0.80 -11.52
N LEU A 288 -10.14 0.72 -11.86
CA LEU A 288 -10.57 0.12 -13.13
C LEU A 288 -10.12 0.94 -14.34
N VAL A 289 -10.11 2.28 -14.23
CA VAL A 289 -9.62 3.17 -15.30
C VAL A 289 -8.09 3.03 -15.46
N VAL A 290 -7.34 3.09 -14.36
CA VAL A 290 -5.87 2.94 -14.37
C VAL A 290 -5.46 1.58 -14.93
N GLY A 291 -6.24 0.53 -14.65
CA GLY A 291 -6.03 -0.82 -15.15
C GLY A 291 -6.57 -1.08 -16.56
N GLY A 292 -7.15 -0.07 -17.23
CA GLY A 292 -7.73 -0.24 -18.57
C GLY A 292 -8.97 -1.15 -18.62
N LEU A 293 -9.59 -1.42 -17.48
CA LEU A 293 -10.81 -2.23 -17.37
C LEU A 293 -12.09 -1.43 -17.67
N ALA A 294 -12.02 -0.11 -17.64
CA ALA A 294 -13.12 0.77 -18.02
C ALA A 294 -12.55 2.01 -18.74
N PRO A 295 -13.30 2.60 -19.69
CA PRO A 295 -12.84 3.76 -20.43
C PRO A 295 -12.86 5.05 -19.62
N ASP A 296 -13.74 5.14 -18.62
CA ASP A 296 -13.97 6.31 -17.77
C ASP A 296 -14.51 5.90 -16.41
N ARG A 297 -14.57 6.89 -15.48
CA ARG A 297 -15.01 6.68 -14.10
C ARG A 297 -16.47 6.30 -13.97
N ASP A 298 -17.34 6.80 -14.82
CA ASP A 298 -18.79 6.54 -14.76
C ASP A 298 -19.06 5.09 -15.14
N SER A 299 -18.53 4.62 -16.28
CA SER A 299 -18.58 3.22 -16.69
C SER A 299 -17.96 2.28 -15.66
N ALA A 300 -16.86 2.70 -15.02
CA ALA A 300 -16.20 1.95 -13.97
C ALA A 300 -17.09 1.83 -12.73
N ALA A 301 -17.71 2.94 -12.28
CA ALA A 301 -18.63 2.95 -11.15
C ALA A 301 -19.81 2.02 -11.38
N GLU A 302 -20.45 2.07 -12.57
CA GLU A 302 -21.53 1.14 -12.92
C GLU A 302 -21.11 -0.33 -12.85
N ARG A 303 -19.87 -0.67 -13.24
CA ARG A 303 -19.37 -2.05 -13.14
C ARG A 303 -19.21 -2.48 -11.68
N LEU A 304 -18.71 -1.59 -10.82
CA LEU A 304 -18.57 -1.86 -9.38
C LEU A 304 -19.93 -2.03 -8.71
N GLU A 305 -20.91 -1.20 -9.07
CA GLU A 305 -22.29 -1.33 -8.59
C GLU A 305 -22.91 -2.68 -8.99
N ARG A 306 -22.71 -3.10 -10.24
CA ARG A 306 -23.16 -4.43 -10.69
C ARG A 306 -22.45 -5.56 -9.96
N ALA A 307 -21.16 -5.43 -9.62
CA ALA A 307 -20.42 -6.42 -8.84
C ALA A 307 -20.95 -6.54 -7.41
N LEU A 308 -21.33 -5.41 -6.79
CA LEU A 308 -22.00 -5.38 -5.48
C LEU A 308 -23.41 -5.98 -5.56
N ALA A 309 -24.22 -5.54 -6.51
CA ALA A 309 -25.63 -5.96 -6.64
C ALA A 309 -25.77 -7.46 -6.96
N SER A 310 -24.82 -8.03 -7.70
CA SER A 310 -24.80 -9.46 -8.03
C SER A 310 -24.28 -10.37 -6.94
N GLY A 311 -23.74 -9.84 -5.84
CA GLY A 311 -23.11 -10.61 -4.76
C GLY A 311 -21.69 -11.13 -5.06
N ARG A 312 -21.17 -10.95 -6.29
CA ARG A 312 -19.83 -11.46 -6.67
C ARG A 312 -18.70 -10.87 -5.82
N ALA A 313 -18.83 -9.61 -5.40
CA ALA A 313 -17.86 -8.99 -4.52
C ALA A 313 -17.89 -9.62 -3.11
N ALA A 314 -19.07 -9.90 -2.56
CA ALA A 314 -19.22 -10.60 -1.28
C ALA A 314 -18.64 -12.01 -1.35
N GLU A 315 -19.00 -12.78 -2.38
CA GLU A 315 -18.43 -14.11 -2.62
C GLU A 315 -16.90 -14.08 -2.71
N GLY A 316 -16.34 -13.10 -3.44
CA GLY A 316 -14.89 -12.90 -3.53
C GLY A 316 -14.23 -12.66 -2.18
N PHE A 317 -14.85 -11.86 -1.31
CA PHE A 317 -14.37 -11.64 0.06
C PHE A 317 -14.39 -12.93 0.88
N GLY A 318 -15.52 -13.68 0.87
CA GLY A 318 -15.62 -14.95 1.59
C GLY A 318 -14.59 -15.98 1.13
N ARG A 319 -14.39 -16.10 -0.21
CA ARG A 319 -13.37 -16.99 -0.79
C ARG A 319 -11.94 -16.57 -0.38
N MET A 320 -11.64 -15.27 -0.37
CA MET A 320 -10.35 -14.76 0.09
C MET A 320 -10.11 -15.11 1.55
N VAL A 321 -11.09 -14.88 2.41
CA VAL A 321 -11.00 -15.20 3.84
C VAL A 321 -10.77 -16.69 4.04
N ALA A 322 -11.55 -17.56 3.42
CA ALA A 322 -11.41 -19.01 3.53
C ALA A 322 -10.05 -19.51 2.97
N ALA A 323 -9.60 -18.98 1.84
CA ALA A 323 -8.32 -19.34 1.23
C ALA A 323 -7.10 -18.93 2.09
N LEU A 324 -7.28 -17.94 2.96
CA LEU A 324 -6.27 -17.46 3.91
C LEU A 324 -6.52 -17.97 5.35
N GLY A 325 -7.28 -19.06 5.51
CA GLY A 325 -7.44 -19.79 6.78
C GLY A 325 -8.57 -19.34 7.68
N GLY A 326 -9.33 -18.31 7.31
CA GLY A 326 -10.51 -17.89 8.07
C GLY A 326 -11.74 -18.79 7.84
N PRO A 327 -12.85 -18.56 8.59
CA PRO A 327 -14.05 -19.40 8.49
C PRO A 327 -14.72 -19.26 7.12
N GLY A 328 -15.12 -20.40 6.55
CA GLY A 328 -15.77 -20.44 5.24
C GLY A 328 -17.20 -19.90 5.24
N ASP A 329 -17.84 -19.83 6.41
CA ASP A 329 -19.18 -19.31 6.63
C ASP A 329 -19.20 -17.90 7.28
N LEU A 330 -18.09 -17.15 7.15
CA LEU A 330 -17.98 -15.83 7.78
C LEU A 330 -19.08 -14.86 7.31
N LEU A 331 -19.46 -14.92 6.04
CA LEU A 331 -20.47 -14.02 5.47
C LEU A 331 -21.87 -14.32 6.00
N GLU A 332 -22.20 -15.59 6.21
CA GLU A 332 -23.51 -16.06 6.69
C GLU A 332 -23.65 -15.91 8.20
N ARG A 333 -22.54 -16.02 8.94
CA ARG A 333 -22.53 -16.05 10.40
C ARG A 333 -21.46 -15.17 11.03
N PRO A 334 -21.37 -13.89 10.64
CA PRO A 334 -20.29 -13.01 11.13
C PRO A 334 -20.27 -12.89 12.66
N ALA A 335 -21.44 -12.81 13.30
CA ALA A 335 -21.54 -12.69 14.75
C ALA A 335 -21.09 -13.96 15.52
N ALA A 336 -21.01 -15.11 14.86
CA ALA A 336 -20.48 -16.34 15.47
C ALA A 336 -18.94 -16.38 15.47
N HIS A 337 -18.30 -15.64 14.60
CA HIS A 337 -16.87 -15.68 14.38
C HIS A 337 -16.14 -14.42 14.87
N LEU A 338 -16.72 -13.25 14.65
CA LEU A 338 -16.08 -12.00 15.04
C LEU A 338 -16.29 -11.74 16.55
N PRO A 339 -15.24 -11.25 17.24
CA PRO A 339 -15.38 -10.85 18.65
C PRO A 339 -16.44 -9.76 18.79
N ALA A 340 -17.20 -9.80 19.88
CA ALA A 340 -18.13 -8.75 20.23
C ALA A 340 -17.40 -7.41 20.43
N ALA A 341 -18.09 -6.32 20.07
CA ALA A 341 -17.57 -4.95 20.22
C ALA A 341 -17.51 -4.54 21.70
#